data_ed2bd5c599c0ca586c8b457dd9064f51
#
_entry.id   ed2bd5c599c0ca586c8b457dd9064f51
#
_cell.length_a   1.000
_cell.length_b   1.000
_cell.length_c   1.000
_cell.angle_alpha   90.00
_cell.angle_beta   90.00
_cell.angle_gamma   90.00
#
_symmetry.space_group_name_H-M   'P 1'
#
loop_
_entity.id
_entity.type
_entity.pdbx_description
1 polymer ?
#
loop_
_entity_poly.entity_id
_entity_poly.type
_entity_poly.pdbx_seq_one_letter_code
_entity_poly.pdbx_strand_id
1 'polypeptide(L)'
;MDLSAFDGKTVRLTDARGDVFEGEAVHDSEEYCEHEYGWAEESLNIDHWLFRRSEIVSLELLEREPRVWMGRRMHRMHLAPQPMRRMWDGRKTLELRLNDPKRRQLRVGDVIRFEDTTDETELLHAVITELLPFPSFRELYAALPLREMGYLPEEEASASPADMDKYYTRSEQARWGVLAIRVKSLWED
;
A
#
# COMPACT_ATOMS: atom_id res chain seq x y z
N MET A 1 2.62 -4.36 -22.80
CA MET A 1 1.64 -4.61 -21.72
C MET A 1 1.91 -3.56 -20.65
N ASP A 2 0.91 -2.85 -20.19
CA ASP A 2 1.05 -1.88 -19.06
C ASP A 2 0.79 -2.62 -17.75
N LEU A 3 1.84 -2.92 -16.98
CA LEU A 3 1.73 -3.66 -15.73
C LEU A 3 1.02 -2.87 -14.63
N SER A 4 1.10 -1.54 -14.68
CA SER A 4 0.42 -0.68 -13.70
C SER A 4 -1.11 -0.84 -13.72
N ALA A 5 -1.67 -1.28 -14.84
CA ALA A 5 -3.09 -1.58 -14.97
C ALA A 5 -3.56 -2.76 -14.10
N PHE A 6 -2.65 -3.60 -13.64
CA PHE A 6 -2.92 -4.78 -12.82
C PHE A 6 -2.66 -4.56 -11.33
N ASP A 7 -2.11 -3.40 -10.95
CA ASP A 7 -1.80 -3.10 -9.55
C ASP A 7 -3.04 -3.21 -8.66
N GLY A 8 -2.91 -3.98 -7.57
CA GLY A 8 -3.98 -4.26 -6.62
C GLY A 8 -5.09 -5.19 -7.12
N LYS A 9 -4.92 -5.82 -8.28
CA LYS A 9 -5.90 -6.76 -8.84
C LYS A 9 -5.46 -8.19 -8.65
N THR A 10 -6.42 -9.11 -8.53
CA THR A 10 -6.11 -10.54 -8.56
C THR A 10 -5.87 -10.96 -10.00
N VAL A 11 -4.72 -11.58 -10.24
CA VAL A 11 -4.28 -11.98 -11.57
C VAL A 11 -3.85 -13.45 -11.60
N ARG A 12 -3.85 -14.00 -12.80
CA ARG A 12 -3.10 -15.21 -13.16
C ARG A 12 -1.96 -14.78 -14.08
N LEU A 13 -0.74 -15.08 -13.66
CA LEU A 13 0.48 -14.82 -14.42
C LEU A 13 1.06 -16.15 -14.89
N THR A 14 1.51 -16.20 -16.14
CA THR A 14 2.34 -17.29 -16.66
C THR A 14 3.72 -16.73 -16.97
N ASP A 15 4.76 -17.33 -16.43
CA ASP A 15 6.14 -16.92 -16.63
C ASP A 15 6.76 -17.56 -17.90
N ALA A 16 8.00 -17.16 -18.21
CA ALA A 16 8.74 -17.67 -19.38
C ALA A 16 9.08 -19.16 -19.31
N ARG A 17 8.96 -19.79 -18.15
CA ARG A 17 9.15 -21.25 -17.97
C ARG A 17 7.85 -22.02 -18.14
N GLY A 18 6.71 -21.31 -18.21
CA GLY A 18 5.38 -21.88 -18.29
C GLY A 18 4.76 -22.15 -16.92
N ASP A 19 5.39 -21.69 -15.84
CA ASP A 19 4.83 -21.79 -14.49
C ASP A 19 3.70 -20.77 -14.31
N VAL A 20 2.67 -21.15 -13.57
CA VAL A 20 1.46 -20.33 -13.36
C VAL A 20 1.34 -19.91 -11.92
N PHE A 21 1.13 -18.60 -11.72
CA PHE A 21 1.00 -17.96 -10.40
C PHE A 21 -0.32 -17.20 -10.33
N GLU A 22 -0.99 -17.29 -9.21
CA GLU A 22 -2.23 -16.54 -8.96
C GLU A 22 -2.15 -15.80 -7.64
N GLY A 23 -2.48 -14.52 -7.65
CA GLY A 23 -2.46 -13.70 -6.44
C GLY A 23 -2.85 -12.26 -6.71
N GLU A 24 -2.77 -11.43 -5.68
CA GLU A 24 -2.91 -9.99 -5.81
C GLU A 24 -1.59 -9.41 -6.34
N ALA A 25 -1.66 -8.75 -7.49
CA ALA A 25 -0.50 -8.13 -8.10
C ALA A 25 -0.16 -6.79 -7.42
N VAL A 26 1.11 -6.57 -7.14
CA VAL A 26 1.65 -5.27 -6.72
C VAL A 26 2.65 -4.83 -7.79
N HIS A 27 2.40 -3.68 -8.38
CA HIS A 27 3.24 -3.13 -9.43
C HIS A 27 4.38 -2.30 -8.86
N ASP A 28 5.60 -2.63 -9.25
CA ASP A 28 6.81 -1.85 -8.99
C ASP A 28 7.22 -1.15 -10.29
N SER A 29 7.36 0.19 -10.24
CA SER A 29 7.77 0.98 -11.39
C SER A 29 9.23 0.71 -11.79
N GLU A 30 9.59 1.01 -13.04
CA GLU A 30 10.97 0.89 -13.52
C GLU A 30 11.96 1.67 -12.63
N GLU A 31 11.61 2.92 -12.24
CA GLU A 31 12.44 3.75 -11.35
C GLU A 31 12.62 3.10 -9.98
N TYR A 32 11.57 2.51 -9.40
CA TYR A 32 11.65 1.78 -8.14
C TYR A 32 12.52 0.54 -8.29
N CYS A 33 12.33 -0.25 -9.35
CA CYS A 33 13.10 -1.46 -9.61
C CYS A 33 14.59 -1.17 -9.84
N GLU A 34 14.92 -0.07 -10.54
CA GLU A 34 16.29 0.36 -10.73
C GLU A 34 16.96 0.72 -9.41
N HIS A 35 16.25 1.44 -8.53
CA HIS A 35 16.75 1.84 -7.22
C HIS A 35 16.90 0.66 -6.25
N GLU A 36 15.87 -0.19 -6.13
CA GLU A 36 15.82 -1.24 -5.11
C GLU A 36 16.49 -2.54 -5.55
N TYR A 37 16.38 -2.89 -6.84
CA TYR A 37 16.81 -4.19 -7.35
C TYR A 37 17.93 -4.10 -8.39
N GLY A 38 18.25 -2.91 -8.91
CA GLY A 38 19.33 -2.67 -9.86
C GLY A 38 19.02 -3.08 -11.30
N TRP A 39 17.76 -3.16 -11.70
CA TRP A 39 17.36 -3.38 -13.10
C TRP A 39 16.37 -2.33 -13.59
N ALA A 40 16.51 -1.91 -14.86
CA ALA A 40 15.74 -0.85 -15.48
C ALA A 40 14.52 -1.43 -16.26
N GLU A 41 13.62 -2.10 -15.57
CA GLU A 41 12.31 -2.55 -16.07
C GLU A 41 11.30 -2.67 -14.93
N GLU A 42 10.02 -2.42 -15.23
CA GLU A 42 8.94 -2.58 -14.26
C GLU A 42 8.74 -4.06 -13.90
N SER A 43 8.18 -4.32 -12.73
CA SER A 43 7.88 -5.66 -12.24
C SER A 43 6.51 -5.78 -11.61
N LEU A 44 6.05 -7.03 -11.46
CA LEU A 44 4.91 -7.39 -10.63
C LEU A 44 5.35 -8.31 -9.50
N ASN A 45 4.95 -7.99 -8.30
CA ASN A 45 5.04 -8.88 -7.17
C ASN A 45 3.66 -9.57 -6.98
N ILE A 46 3.66 -10.91 -6.96
CA ILE A 46 2.47 -11.73 -6.68
C ILE A 46 2.79 -12.60 -5.49
N ASP A 47 2.18 -12.29 -4.34
CA ASP A 47 2.48 -12.89 -3.03
C ASP A 47 3.98 -12.74 -2.68
N HIS A 48 4.78 -13.80 -2.82
CA HIS A 48 6.22 -13.80 -2.53
C HIS A 48 7.10 -13.86 -3.78
N TRP A 49 6.50 -13.79 -4.98
CA TRP A 49 7.18 -13.93 -6.25
C TRP A 49 7.27 -12.60 -6.97
N LEU A 50 8.48 -12.20 -7.32
CA LEU A 50 8.76 -10.99 -8.09
C LEU A 50 9.06 -11.37 -9.53
N PHE A 51 8.30 -10.81 -10.47
CA PHE A 51 8.41 -11.05 -11.90
C PHE A 51 8.76 -9.77 -12.62
N ARG A 52 9.89 -9.76 -13.32
CA ARG A 52 10.22 -8.68 -14.25
C ARG A 52 9.26 -8.72 -15.43
N ARG A 53 9.01 -7.58 -16.02
CA ARG A 53 8.18 -7.51 -17.21
C ARG A 53 8.61 -8.48 -18.32
N SER A 54 9.93 -8.62 -18.54
CA SER A 54 10.51 -9.54 -19.54
C SER A 54 10.27 -11.02 -19.23
N GLU A 55 9.95 -11.38 -18.00
CA GLU A 55 9.66 -12.76 -17.56
C GLU A 55 8.18 -13.13 -17.69
N ILE A 56 7.30 -12.16 -17.95
CA ILE A 56 5.86 -12.36 -18.01
C ILE A 56 5.43 -12.69 -19.46
N VAL A 57 4.93 -13.90 -19.65
CA VAL A 57 4.39 -14.35 -20.94
C VAL A 57 2.93 -13.99 -21.11
N SER A 58 2.12 -14.23 -20.06
CA SER A 58 0.71 -13.83 -20.05
C SER A 58 0.28 -13.35 -18.69
N LEU A 59 -0.69 -12.44 -18.69
CA LEU A 59 -1.27 -11.87 -17.50
C LEU A 59 -2.78 -11.69 -17.71
N GLU A 60 -3.56 -12.38 -16.90
CA GLU A 60 -5.02 -12.41 -16.97
C GLU A 60 -5.60 -11.85 -15.67
N LEU A 61 -6.64 -11.02 -15.78
CA LEU A 61 -7.43 -10.61 -14.63
C LEU A 61 -8.31 -11.78 -14.19
N LEU A 62 -8.24 -12.12 -12.91
CA LEU A 62 -9.19 -13.03 -12.28
C LEU A 62 -10.29 -12.22 -11.61
N GLU A 63 -11.53 -12.40 -12.10
CA GLU A 63 -12.69 -11.89 -11.37
C GLU A 63 -12.84 -12.70 -10.09
N ARG A 64 -12.56 -12.06 -8.95
CA ARG A 64 -12.84 -12.63 -7.63
C ARG A 64 -13.83 -11.75 -6.91
N GLU A 65 -14.76 -12.39 -6.21
CA GLU A 65 -15.62 -11.68 -5.27
C GLU A 65 -14.78 -10.85 -4.28
N PRO A 66 -15.19 -9.62 -3.99
CA PRO A 66 -14.47 -8.77 -3.03
C PRO A 66 -14.31 -9.53 -1.70
N ARG A 67 -13.12 -9.49 -1.12
CA ARG A 67 -12.93 -10.00 0.23
C ARG A 67 -13.83 -9.23 1.17
N VAL A 68 -14.57 -9.95 2.00
CA VAL A 68 -15.54 -9.37 2.94
C VAL A 68 -15.16 -9.78 4.36
N TRP A 69 -15.16 -8.81 5.26
CA TRP A 69 -15.00 -9.02 6.68
C TRP A 69 -16.15 -8.33 7.43
N MET A 70 -16.93 -9.09 8.20
CA MET A 70 -18.14 -8.60 8.88
C MET A 70 -19.10 -7.81 7.96
N GLY A 71 -19.31 -8.30 6.71
CA GLY A 71 -20.17 -7.65 5.74
C GLY A 71 -19.60 -6.39 5.07
N ARG A 72 -18.32 -6.05 5.31
CA ARG A 72 -17.64 -4.90 4.74
C ARG A 72 -16.57 -5.36 3.75
N ARG A 73 -16.40 -4.62 2.67
CA ARG A 73 -15.28 -4.87 1.74
C ARG A 73 -13.95 -4.72 2.48
N MET A 74 -13.04 -5.68 2.29
CA MET A 74 -11.75 -5.71 2.97
C MET A 74 -10.60 -5.57 1.98
N HIS A 75 -9.64 -4.74 2.33
CA HIS A 75 -8.39 -4.52 1.61
C HIS A 75 -7.20 -4.98 2.45
N ARG A 76 -6.16 -5.53 1.80
CA ARG A 76 -4.91 -5.89 2.48
C ARG A 76 -3.87 -4.79 2.27
N MET A 77 -3.14 -4.47 3.33
CA MET A 77 -1.99 -3.56 3.29
C MET A 77 -0.90 -4.05 4.24
N HIS A 78 0.34 -4.00 3.80
CA HIS A 78 1.47 -4.25 4.69
C HIS A 78 1.79 -2.98 5.48
N LEU A 79 2.25 -3.16 6.72
CA LEU A 79 2.65 -2.08 7.61
C LEU A 79 3.89 -2.52 8.40
N ALA A 80 4.88 -1.65 8.50
CA ALA A 80 6.06 -1.93 9.29
C ALA A 80 5.71 -2.07 10.79
N PRO A 81 6.51 -2.82 11.59
CA PRO A 81 6.19 -3.12 12.99
C PRO A 81 5.92 -1.88 13.85
N GLN A 82 6.73 -0.83 13.70
CA GLN A 82 6.59 0.38 14.53
C GLN A 82 5.30 1.16 14.23
N PRO A 83 4.96 1.51 12.97
CA PRO A 83 3.67 2.08 12.64
C PRO A 83 2.49 1.21 13.08
N MET A 84 2.60 -0.11 12.96
CA MET A 84 1.57 -1.07 13.37
C MET A 84 1.29 -0.97 14.87
N ARG A 85 2.32 -0.99 15.72
CA ARG A 85 2.18 -0.82 17.17
C ARG A 85 1.54 0.52 17.54
N ARG A 86 1.96 1.61 16.87
CA ARG A 86 1.38 2.95 17.09
C ARG A 86 -0.09 3.03 16.69
N MET A 87 -0.49 2.26 15.68
CA MET A 87 -1.90 2.15 15.30
C MET A 87 -2.67 1.29 16.31
N TRP A 88 -2.06 0.22 16.80
CA TRP A 88 -2.60 -0.63 17.86
C TRP A 88 -2.86 0.16 19.15
N ASP A 89 -1.89 0.98 19.55
CA ASP A 89 -2.00 1.87 20.73
C ASP A 89 -2.97 3.06 20.52
N GLY A 90 -3.57 3.20 19.35
CA GLY A 90 -4.44 4.33 19.00
C GLY A 90 -3.71 5.66 18.78
N ARG A 91 -2.37 5.66 18.79
CA ARG A 91 -1.54 6.86 18.57
C ARG A 91 -1.48 7.26 17.10
N LYS A 92 -1.51 6.26 16.19
CA LYS A 92 -1.56 6.46 14.75
C LYS A 92 -2.97 6.16 14.26
N THR A 93 -3.61 7.18 13.68
CA THR A 93 -4.96 7.07 13.10
C THR A 93 -4.99 7.43 11.63
N LEU A 94 -3.87 7.94 11.09
CA LEU A 94 -3.69 8.24 9.67
C LEU A 94 -2.65 7.32 9.07
N GLU A 95 -3.05 6.53 8.08
CA GLU A 95 -2.13 5.80 7.20
C GLU A 95 -1.85 6.61 5.95
N LEU A 96 -0.58 6.66 5.53
CA LEU A 96 -0.11 7.49 4.42
C LEU A 96 0.30 6.62 3.24
N ARG A 97 -0.29 6.86 2.08
CA ARG A 97 -0.06 6.09 0.85
C ARG A 97 -0.01 6.98 -0.39
N LEU A 98 0.45 6.44 -1.51
CA LEU A 98 0.17 7.05 -2.81
C LEU A 98 -1.33 6.96 -3.11
N ASN A 99 -1.86 7.94 -3.84
CA ASN A 99 -3.22 7.92 -4.36
C ASN A 99 -3.28 7.20 -5.72
N ASP A 100 -2.67 6.02 -5.78
CA ASP A 100 -2.56 5.16 -6.95
C ASP A 100 -3.88 4.44 -7.30
N PRO A 101 -3.96 3.73 -8.43
CA PRO A 101 -5.18 3.01 -8.84
C PRO A 101 -5.69 2.01 -7.80
N LYS A 102 -4.81 1.36 -7.04
CA LYS A 102 -5.19 0.43 -5.96
C LYS A 102 -5.91 1.18 -4.83
N ARG A 103 -5.35 2.29 -4.37
CA ARG A 103 -5.89 3.08 -3.24
C ARG A 103 -7.13 3.88 -3.62
N ARG A 104 -7.31 4.22 -4.91
CA ARG A 104 -8.55 4.85 -5.42
C ARG A 104 -9.78 3.94 -5.36
N GLN A 105 -9.60 2.64 -5.11
CA GLN A 105 -10.70 1.71 -4.91
C GLN A 105 -11.26 1.72 -3.49
N LEU A 106 -10.55 2.31 -2.53
CA LEU A 106 -10.95 2.41 -1.13
C LEU A 106 -12.20 3.28 -1.00
N ARG A 107 -13.05 2.92 -0.04
CA ARG A 107 -14.25 3.69 0.32
C ARG A 107 -14.34 3.81 1.84
N VAL A 108 -14.92 4.91 2.27
CA VAL A 108 -15.28 5.06 3.69
C VAL A 108 -16.24 3.95 4.08
N GLY A 109 -15.97 3.29 5.21
CA GLY A 109 -16.69 2.12 5.68
C GLY A 109 -16.06 0.78 5.29
N ASP A 110 -15.14 0.74 4.33
CA ASP A 110 -14.34 -0.46 4.05
C ASP A 110 -13.41 -0.77 5.24
N VAL A 111 -12.92 -1.99 5.30
CA VAL A 111 -11.95 -2.45 6.29
C VAL A 111 -10.60 -2.64 5.64
N ILE A 112 -9.55 -2.21 6.31
CA ILE A 112 -8.17 -2.56 5.97
C ILE A 112 -7.69 -3.61 6.96
N ARG A 113 -7.17 -4.72 6.43
CA ARG A 113 -6.37 -5.67 7.18
C ARG A 113 -4.91 -5.30 6.98
N PHE A 114 -4.29 -4.75 8.01
CA PHE A 114 -2.86 -4.53 8.04
C PHE A 114 -2.15 -5.80 8.44
N GLU A 115 -1.09 -6.12 7.74
CA GLU A 115 -0.21 -7.27 7.96
C GLU A 115 1.19 -6.72 8.25
N ASP A 116 1.82 -7.20 9.34
CA ASP A 116 3.17 -6.79 9.67
C ASP A 116 4.16 -7.29 8.62
N THR A 117 5.11 -6.43 8.21
CA THR A 117 6.12 -6.77 7.19
C THR A 117 7.17 -7.77 7.67
N THR A 118 7.26 -8.02 8.98
CA THR A 118 8.24 -8.93 9.59
C THR A 118 7.62 -10.17 10.21
N ASP A 119 6.32 -10.11 10.54
CA ASP A 119 5.55 -11.21 11.11
C ASP A 119 4.13 -11.19 10.54
N GLU A 120 3.88 -12.02 9.54
CA GLU A 120 2.58 -12.11 8.86
C GLU A 120 1.45 -12.63 9.77
N THR A 121 1.76 -13.14 10.97
CA THR A 121 0.77 -13.55 11.96
C THR A 121 0.21 -12.36 12.75
N GLU A 122 0.94 -11.24 12.78
CA GLU A 122 0.50 -10.00 13.41
C GLU A 122 -0.43 -9.23 12.47
N LEU A 123 -1.71 -9.19 12.83
CA LEU A 123 -2.78 -8.61 12.01
C LEU A 123 -3.52 -7.53 12.77
N LEU A 124 -3.86 -6.44 12.09
CA LEU A 124 -4.71 -5.38 12.62
C LEU A 124 -5.83 -5.07 11.63
N HIS A 125 -7.08 -5.16 12.08
CA HIS A 125 -8.23 -4.70 11.30
C HIS A 125 -8.60 -3.26 11.69
N ALA A 126 -8.83 -2.42 10.69
CA ALA A 126 -9.26 -1.05 10.92
C ALA A 126 -10.29 -0.62 9.87
N VAL A 127 -11.34 0.09 10.31
CA VAL A 127 -12.34 0.65 9.41
C VAL A 127 -11.86 2.02 8.89
N ILE A 128 -12.04 2.25 7.60
CA ILE A 128 -11.78 3.56 6.97
C ILE A 128 -12.89 4.52 7.37
N THR A 129 -12.51 5.62 8.00
CA THR A 129 -13.45 6.68 8.41
C THR A 129 -13.37 7.90 7.51
N GLU A 130 -12.22 8.13 6.84
CA GLU A 130 -12.02 9.27 5.96
C GLU A 130 -10.91 8.99 4.93
N LEU A 131 -11.03 9.57 3.75
CA LEU A 131 -10.05 9.50 2.67
C LEU A 131 -9.71 10.92 2.24
N LEU A 132 -8.46 11.33 2.42
CA LEU A 132 -7.99 12.70 2.22
C LEU A 132 -6.87 12.72 1.16
N PRO A 133 -7.20 13.00 -0.11
CA PRO A 133 -6.19 13.13 -1.17
C PRO A 133 -5.47 14.48 -1.09
N PHE A 134 -4.16 14.45 -1.37
CA PHE A 134 -3.29 15.63 -1.47
C PHE A 134 -2.41 15.54 -2.72
N PRO A 135 -1.94 16.68 -3.25
CA PRO A 135 -1.00 16.69 -4.37
C PRO A 135 0.35 16.06 -4.03
N SER A 136 0.83 16.25 -2.79
CA SER A 136 2.10 15.71 -2.31
C SER A 136 2.12 15.51 -0.79
N PHE A 137 3.14 14.82 -0.28
CA PHE A 137 3.35 14.72 1.17
C PHE A 137 3.65 16.07 1.81
N ARG A 138 4.16 17.04 1.09
CA ARG A 138 4.38 18.40 1.62
C ARG A 138 3.07 19.03 2.08
N GLU A 139 2.06 19.05 1.21
CA GLU A 139 0.74 19.60 1.51
C GLU A 139 0.03 18.77 2.60
N LEU A 140 0.19 17.45 2.55
CA LEU A 140 -0.39 16.56 3.55
C LEU A 140 0.16 16.83 4.95
N TYR A 141 1.49 16.94 5.09
CA TYR A 141 2.15 17.22 6.37
C TYR A 141 1.83 18.63 6.91
N ALA A 142 1.61 19.59 6.00
CA ALA A 142 1.21 20.94 6.39
C ALA A 142 -0.26 21.02 6.86
N ALA A 143 -1.13 20.11 6.40
CA ALA A 143 -2.56 20.17 6.65
C ALA A 143 -3.01 19.29 7.82
N LEU A 144 -2.30 18.20 8.13
CA LEU A 144 -2.76 17.18 9.07
C LEU A 144 -1.82 17.08 10.29
N PRO A 145 -2.36 16.71 11.48
CA PRO A 145 -1.56 16.60 12.70
C PRO A 145 -0.53 15.45 12.60
N LEU A 146 0.73 15.74 12.88
CA LEU A 146 1.82 14.75 12.86
C LEU A 146 1.58 13.60 13.83
N ARG A 147 0.96 13.86 14.98
CA ARG A 147 0.60 12.81 15.96
C ARG A 147 -0.33 11.75 15.38
N GLU A 148 -1.29 12.17 14.57
CA GLU A 148 -2.21 11.23 13.93
C GLU A 148 -1.52 10.37 12.86
N MET A 149 -0.41 10.87 12.27
CA MET A 149 0.45 10.09 11.37
C MET A 149 1.33 9.10 12.13
N GLY A 150 1.39 9.22 13.47
CA GLY A 150 2.12 8.33 14.37
C GLY A 150 3.43 8.91 14.88
N TYR A 151 3.75 10.18 14.65
CA TYR A 151 4.92 10.80 15.28
C TYR A 151 4.70 10.99 16.78
N LEU A 152 5.74 10.70 17.57
CA LEU A 152 5.74 11.00 19.00
C LEU A 152 6.07 12.49 19.22
N PRO A 153 5.71 13.07 20.37
CA PRO A 153 5.98 14.49 20.64
C PRO A 153 7.43 14.90 20.41
N GLU A 154 8.38 14.03 20.79
CA GLU A 154 9.81 14.24 20.62
C GLU A 154 10.28 14.10 19.15
N GLU A 155 9.51 13.44 18.31
CA GLU A 155 9.79 13.25 16.87
C GLU A 155 9.22 14.38 16.01
N GLU A 156 8.22 15.14 16.50
CA GLU A 156 7.52 16.16 15.71
C GLU A 156 8.47 17.25 15.15
N ALA A 157 9.48 17.64 15.94
CA ALA A 157 10.43 18.67 15.50
C ALA A 157 11.33 18.24 14.33
N SER A 158 11.53 16.94 14.15
CA SER A 158 12.33 16.36 13.07
C SER A 158 11.48 15.76 11.93
N ALA A 159 10.15 15.68 12.12
CA ALA A 159 9.25 15.12 11.13
C ALA A 159 9.30 15.89 9.81
N SER A 160 9.43 15.18 8.72
CA SER A 160 9.58 15.76 7.38
C SER A 160 8.79 14.98 6.33
N PRO A 161 8.20 15.64 5.34
CA PRO A 161 7.67 14.96 4.16
C PRO A 161 8.69 14.03 3.46
N ALA A 162 9.99 14.35 3.58
CA ALA A 162 11.06 13.50 3.05
C ALA A 162 11.19 12.14 3.76
N ASP A 163 10.58 11.96 4.94
CA ASP A 163 10.51 10.64 5.59
C ASP A 163 9.77 9.61 4.74
N MET A 164 8.96 10.08 3.79
CA MET A 164 8.21 9.23 2.87
C MET A 164 9.01 8.85 1.62
N ASP A 165 10.14 9.53 1.32
CA ASP A 165 10.97 9.25 0.15
C ASP A 165 11.63 7.86 0.22
N LYS A 166 11.72 7.26 1.41
CA LYS A 166 12.18 5.87 1.61
C LYS A 166 11.16 4.80 1.19
N TYR A 167 9.89 5.19 0.97
CA TYR A 167 8.81 4.28 0.57
C TYR A 167 8.31 4.55 -0.84
N TYR A 168 8.44 5.81 -1.32
CA TYR A 168 7.85 6.25 -2.57
C TYR A 168 8.78 7.21 -3.28
N THR A 169 9.09 6.94 -4.54
CA THR A 169 9.88 7.84 -5.36
C THR A 169 9.15 9.16 -5.61
N ARG A 170 9.89 10.21 -5.90
CA ARG A 170 9.29 11.51 -6.22
C ARG A 170 8.49 11.48 -7.51
N SER A 171 8.87 10.63 -8.45
CA SER A 171 8.14 10.41 -9.70
C SER A 171 6.77 9.82 -9.45
N GLU A 172 6.68 8.79 -8.60
CA GLU A 172 5.39 8.19 -8.21
C GLU A 172 4.51 9.17 -7.45
N GLN A 173 5.09 9.95 -6.52
CA GLN A 173 4.36 11.01 -5.80
C GLN A 173 3.79 12.05 -6.76
N ALA A 174 4.57 12.49 -7.75
CA ALA A 174 4.14 13.45 -8.76
C ALA A 174 3.07 12.87 -9.71
N ARG A 175 3.19 11.58 -10.05
CA ARG A 175 2.25 10.88 -10.95
C ARG A 175 0.88 10.67 -10.30
N TRP A 176 0.85 10.25 -9.05
CA TRP A 176 -0.37 9.77 -8.41
C TRP A 176 -0.94 10.73 -7.37
N GLY A 177 -0.13 11.63 -6.83
CA GLY A 177 -0.44 12.31 -5.59
C GLY A 177 -0.39 11.34 -4.41
N VAL A 178 -0.85 11.80 -3.26
CA VAL A 178 -0.81 11.03 -2.02
C VAL A 178 -2.18 10.99 -1.33
N LEU A 179 -2.37 10.02 -0.46
CA LEU A 179 -3.62 9.78 0.24
C LEU A 179 -3.34 9.58 1.73
N ALA A 180 -3.96 10.39 2.57
CA ALA A 180 -4.09 10.08 3.98
C ALA A 180 -5.40 9.30 4.20
N ILE A 181 -5.29 8.13 4.80
CA ILE A 181 -6.40 7.23 5.11
C ILE A 181 -6.62 7.29 6.61
N ARG A 182 -7.72 7.92 7.04
CA ARG A 182 -8.08 7.91 8.46
C ARG A 182 -8.76 6.61 8.78
N VAL A 183 -8.26 5.95 9.82
CA VAL A 183 -8.76 4.65 10.24
C VAL A 183 -9.09 4.63 11.73
N LYS A 184 -10.01 3.74 12.09
CA LYS A 184 -10.31 3.36 13.47
C LYS A 184 -10.07 1.87 13.61
N SER A 185 -9.15 1.49 14.50
CA SER A 185 -8.87 0.09 14.81
C SER A 185 -10.12 -0.63 15.30
N LEU A 186 -10.32 -1.85 14.84
CA LEU A 186 -11.38 -2.75 15.25
C LEU A 186 -10.72 -3.81 16.13
N TRP A 187 -11.03 -3.77 17.41
CA TRP A 187 -10.59 -4.79 18.35
C TRP A 187 -11.58 -5.95 18.29
N GLU A 188 -11.07 -7.16 18.16
CA GLU A 188 -11.83 -8.36 18.48
C GLU A 188 -11.73 -8.51 20.02
N ASP A 189 -12.87 -8.37 20.71
CA ASP A 189 -13.00 -8.66 22.14
C ASP A 189 -12.94 -10.18 22.38
#